data_d58df3963ad5bffec06a6452a48f71bf
#
_entry.id   d58df3963ad5bffec06a6452a48f71bf
#
_cell.length_a   1.000
_cell.length_b   1.000
_cell.length_c   1.000
_cell.angle_alpha   90.00
_cell.angle_beta   90.00
_cell.angle_gamma   90.00
#
_symmetry.space_group_name_H-M   'P 1'
#
loop_
_entity.id
_entity.type
_entity.pdbx_description
1 polymer ?
#
loop_
_entity_poly.entity_id
_entity_poly.type
_entity_poly.pdbx_seq_one_letter_code
_entity_poly.pdbx_strand_id
1 'polypeptide(L)'
;MLLLTDIQKKQFSDKTGAECDLLHFLKEHEDRSIEKVELQPKPESLNSLNGFVTYESGERYFFKTHTEENEKVSEYYNAEALAKSGYPVITSKQITQKVGKQIVLYQIITYPTLFDLVKIEEDKGDTPTDTTREILLNGQIALDKLVYEIYSRSLSEASAEEHAKAPIHQLFSHRLAEDGRVGLFYRNKSLHLGSTSIPFETLSKLQWTINGVDYSQSLSEIIERSRDLLAPRKAPVIPGHGDAHNGNIFVDLDHSKFYMFDPAFAGRHHPLLDLTKPLFHNIFARWMYYPDQVLQEFKLDYDIRGSRINVEHSFRPSSLRLAHLKTRVENVLRPTVTLLKANGSLDDSWRTFVRSALFCCPFLTVNLFSDYVANGTLSERYQPPVKLLGLAMAVELGASEHKGSSILTDIIDEALA
;
A
#
# COMPACT_ATOMS: atom_id res chain seq x y z
N MET A 1 -8.57 -30.07 19.96
CA MET A 1 -7.50 -29.10 19.75
C MET A 1 -8.11 -27.89 19.06
N LEU A 2 -8.15 -26.76 19.75
CA LEU A 2 -8.73 -25.51 19.19
C LEU A 2 -7.86 -25.03 18.03
N LEU A 3 -8.52 -24.69 16.91
CA LEU A 3 -7.83 -24.07 15.76
C LEU A 3 -7.94 -22.55 15.86
N LEU A 4 -6.90 -21.83 15.46
CA LEU A 4 -6.93 -20.36 15.45
C LEU A 4 -8.03 -19.82 14.52
N THR A 5 -8.37 -20.56 13.45
CA THR A 5 -9.49 -20.25 12.54
C THR A 5 -10.85 -20.24 13.24
N ASP A 6 -11.07 -21.12 14.20
CA ASP A 6 -12.33 -21.20 14.94
C ASP A 6 -12.42 -20.02 15.94
N ILE A 7 -11.33 -19.72 16.62
CA ILE A 7 -11.22 -18.56 17.51
C ILE A 7 -11.45 -17.25 16.74
N GLN A 8 -10.89 -17.17 15.53
CA GLN A 8 -11.04 -16.00 14.67
C GLN A 8 -12.51 -15.73 14.28
N LYS A 9 -13.24 -16.76 13.90
CA LYS A 9 -14.67 -16.64 13.59
C LYS A 9 -15.47 -16.21 14.82
N LYS A 10 -15.12 -16.75 15.98
CA LYS A 10 -15.81 -16.49 17.25
C LYS A 10 -15.60 -15.06 17.77
N GLN A 11 -14.47 -14.39 17.44
CA GLN A 11 -14.12 -13.07 17.99
C GLN A 11 -15.15 -11.96 17.75
N PHE A 12 -15.95 -12.06 16.68
CA PHE A 12 -16.97 -11.04 16.34
C PHE A 12 -18.33 -11.35 16.99
N SER A 13 -18.64 -12.60 17.30
CA SER A 13 -19.90 -13.02 17.90
C SER A 13 -19.82 -13.22 19.42
N ASP A 14 -18.67 -13.66 19.92
CA ASP A 14 -18.39 -13.92 21.34
C ASP A 14 -16.92 -13.61 21.64
N LYS A 15 -16.61 -12.32 21.80
CA LYS A 15 -15.25 -11.85 22.06
C LYS A 15 -14.65 -12.46 23.31
N THR A 16 -15.42 -12.50 24.41
CA THR A 16 -14.95 -13.02 25.71
C THR A 16 -14.62 -14.51 25.62
N GLY A 17 -15.48 -15.29 24.98
CA GLY A 17 -15.20 -16.71 24.74
C GLY A 17 -14.00 -16.92 23.81
N ALA A 18 -13.81 -16.07 22.78
CA ALA A 18 -12.64 -16.13 21.92
C ALA A 18 -11.34 -15.78 22.68
N GLU A 19 -11.37 -14.80 23.59
CA GLU A 19 -10.24 -14.46 24.46
C GLU A 19 -9.86 -15.62 25.40
N CYS A 20 -10.84 -16.32 26.00
CA CYS A 20 -10.60 -17.51 26.81
C CYS A 20 -9.98 -18.66 26.00
N ASP A 21 -10.51 -18.90 24.80
CA ASP A 21 -10.00 -19.95 23.92
C ASP A 21 -8.57 -19.64 23.47
N LEU A 22 -8.27 -18.38 23.12
CA LEU A 22 -6.95 -17.95 22.73
C LEU A 22 -5.96 -17.99 23.90
N LEU A 23 -6.37 -17.62 25.11
CA LEU A 23 -5.55 -17.75 26.31
C LEU A 23 -5.14 -19.23 26.54
N HIS A 24 -6.08 -20.16 26.40
CA HIS A 24 -5.78 -21.57 26.52
C HIS A 24 -4.80 -22.03 25.44
N PHE A 25 -5.03 -21.65 24.19
CA PHE A 25 -4.14 -21.94 23.07
C PHE A 25 -2.72 -21.40 23.31
N LEU A 26 -2.58 -20.16 23.80
CA LEU A 26 -1.29 -19.54 24.07
C LEU A 26 -0.53 -20.25 25.19
N LYS A 27 -1.22 -20.65 26.26
CA LYS A 27 -0.61 -21.43 27.39
C LYS A 27 -0.06 -22.78 26.96
N GLU A 28 -0.56 -23.37 25.86
CA GLU A 28 0.01 -24.60 25.28
C GLU A 28 1.29 -24.38 24.45
N HIS A 29 1.59 -23.12 24.06
CA HIS A 29 2.66 -22.81 23.10
C HIS A 29 3.69 -21.78 23.61
N GLU A 30 3.46 -21.17 24.75
CA GLU A 30 4.32 -20.18 25.40
C GLU A 30 4.72 -20.68 26.78
N ASP A 31 6.02 -20.70 27.04
CA ASP A 31 6.55 -21.21 28.32
C ASP A 31 6.35 -20.21 29.48
N ARG A 32 6.15 -18.94 29.18
CA ARG A 32 5.92 -17.90 30.19
C ARG A 32 4.46 -17.88 30.60
N SER A 33 4.21 -17.70 31.92
CA SER A 33 2.84 -17.61 32.45
C SER A 33 2.12 -16.37 31.94
N ILE A 34 0.97 -16.62 31.25
CA ILE A 34 0.12 -15.57 30.69
C ILE A 34 -1.04 -15.31 31.67
N GLU A 35 -1.18 -14.04 32.07
CA GLU A 35 -2.27 -13.58 32.93
C GLU A 35 -3.56 -13.33 32.09
N LYS A 36 -3.43 -12.58 30.99
CA LYS A 36 -4.59 -12.06 30.23
C LYS A 36 -4.31 -11.95 28.73
N VAL A 37 -5.36 -12.17 27.95
CA VAL A 37 -5.42 -11.88 26.51
C VAL A 37 -6.58 -10.93 26.26
N GLU A 38 -6.35 -9.91 25.42
CA GLU A 38 -7.35 -8.91 25.01
C GLU A 38 -7.36 -8.82 23.48
N LEU A 39 -8.42 -9.30 22.85
CA LEU A 39 -8.58 -9.20 21.40
C LEU A 39 -8.93 -7.76 20.97
N GLN A 40 -8.36 -7.36 19.84
CA GLN A 40 -8.67 -6.10 19.15
C GLN A 40 -9.15 -6.42 17.74
N PRO A 41 -10.39 -6.93 17.58
CA PRO A 41 -10.91 -7.31 16.28
C PRO A 41 -10.97 -6.08 15.37
N LYS A 42 -10.33 -6.18 14.20
CA LYS A 42 -10.38 -5.16 13.15
C LYS A 42 -11.10 -5.74 11.94
N PRO A 43 -12.13 -5.08 11.39
CA PRO A 43 -12.86 -5.55 10.21
C PRO A 43 -11.97 -5.79 8.99
N GLU A 44 -10.83 -5.08 8.92
CA GLU A 44 -9.85 -5.21 7.85
C GLU A 44 -8.92 -6.42 7.99
N SER A 45 -8.85 -7.02 9.19
CA SER A 45 -7.99 -8.17 9.49
C SER A 45 -8.74 -9.47 9.26
N LEU A 46 -8.99 -9.82 8.00
CA LEU A 46 -9.80 -10.98 7.63
C LEU A 46 -9.18 -12.33 8.03
N ASN A 47 -7.84 -12.43 8.12
CA ASN A 47 -7.10 -13.68 8.30
C ASN A 47 -6.17 -13.67 9.52
N SER A 48 -6.42 -12.79 10.50
CA SER A 48 -5.59 -12.72 11.70
C SER A 48 -6.38 -12.37 12.95
N LEU A 49 -5.91 -12.87 14.10
CA LEU A 49 -6.30 -12.37 15.42
C LEU A 49 -5.25 -11.36 15.86
N ASN A 50 -5.69 -10.22 16.33
CA ASN A 50 -4.82 -9.15 16.84
C ASN A 50 -5.27 -8.77 18.24
N GLY A 51 -4.33 -8.39 19.08
CA GLY A 51 -4.66 -7.95 20.43
C GLY A 51 -3.46 -7.81 21.32
N PHE A 52 -3.71 -7.86 22.62
CA PHE A 52 -2.68 -7.76 23.64
C PHE A 52 -2.61 -9.02 24.48
N VAL A 53 -1.39 -9.43 24.81
CA VAL A 53 -1.09 -10.46 25.81
C VAL A 53 -0.37 -9.81 26.98
N THR A 54 -0.84 -10.06 28.20
CA THR A 54 -0.21 -9.64 29.44
C THR A 54 0.31 -10.88 30.18
N TYR A 55 1.57 -10.86 30.58
CA TYR A 55 2.20 -11.92 31.35
C TYR A 55 2.09 -11.64 32.84
N GLU A 56 2.16 -12.69 33.68
CA GLU A 56 2.16 -12.55 35.14
C GLU A 56 3.32 -11.70 35.66
N SER A 57 4.40 -11.56 34.90
CA SER A 57 5.50 -10.63 35.16
C SER A 57 5.16 -9.16 35.01
N GLY A 58 3.94 -8.83 34.52
CA GLY A 58 3.49 -7.48 34.18
C GLY A 58 3.90 -6.99 32.79
N GLU A 59 4.69 -7.77 32.06
CA GLU A 59 5.03 -7.44 30.68
C GLU A 59 3.80 -7.56 29.77
N ARG A 60 3.64 -6.59 28.85
CA ARG A 60 2.53 -6.58 27.90
C ARG A 60 3.05 -6.42 26.47
N TYR A 61 2.52 -7.24 25.54
CA TYR A 61 2.89 -7.24 24.14
C TYR A 61 1.63 -7.16 23.25
N PHE A 62 1.79 -6.56 22.07
CA PHE A 62 0.82 -6.73 20.99
C PHE A 62 1.11 -8.06 20.29
N PHE A 63 0.09 -8.86 20.06
CA PHE A 63 0.23 -10.09 19.29
C PHE A 63 -0.53 -10.01 17.97
N LYS A 64 -0.01 -10.73 16.99
CA LYS A 64 -0.67 -10.99 15.71
C LYS A 64 -0.57 -12.49 15.41
N THR A 65 -1.67 -13.08 14.96
CA THR A 65 -1.69 -14.48 14.53
C THR A 65 -1.97 -14.54 13.04
N HIS A 66 -1.58 -15.65 12.43
CA HIS A 66 -2.00 -15.99 11.09
C HIS A 66 -2.73 -17.32 11.13
N THR A 67 -3.96 -17.33 10.61
CA THR A 67 -4.87 -18.46 10.71
C THR A 67 -4.86 -19.35 9.46
N GLU A 68 -4.16 -18.96 8.40
CA GLU A 68 -4.11 -19.72 7.15
C GLU A 68 -3.28 -20.99 7.31
N GLU A 69 -3.92 -22.13 7.08
CA GLU A 69 -3.34 -23.45 7.30
C GLU A 69 -2.30 -23.86 6.24
N ASN A 70 -2.28 -23.16 5.09
CA ASN A 70 -1.49 -23.55 3.93
C ASN A 70 -0.31 -22.59 3.62
N GLU A 71 -0.17 -21.48 4.32
CA GLU A 71 0.88 -20.49 4.05
C GLU A 71 1.80 -20.28 5.26
N LYS A 72 3.11 -20.37 5.01
CA LYS A 72 4.09 -19.84 5.95
C LYS A 72 4.06 -18.32 5.84
N VAL A 73 3.55 -17.66 6.86
CA VAL A 73 3.66 -16.21 6.91
C VAL A 73 5.11 -15.84 7.16
N SER A 74 5.69 -15.21 6.16
CA SER A 74 7.08 -14.79 6.16
C SER A 74 7.33 -13.46 6.87
N GLU A 75 6.27 -12.77 7.34
CA GLU A 75 6.33 -11.44 7.97
C GLU A 75 7.40 -11.33 9.06
N TYR A 76 7.51 -12.34 9.91
CA TYR A 76 8.51 -12.40 10.98
C TYR A 76 9.94 -12.42 10.43
N TYR A 77 10.20 -13.35 9.51
CA TYR A 77 11.54 -13.47 8.90
C TYR A 77 11.91 -12.26 8.06
N ASN A 78 10.90 -11.63 7.47
CA ASN A 78 11.08 -10.43 6.68
C ASN A 78 11.52 -9.24 7.54
N ALA A 79 10.97 -9.07 8.75
CA ALA A 79 11.39 -8.02 9.68
C ALA A 79 12.86 -8.19 10.10
N GLU A 80 13.28 -9.41 10.43
CA GLU A 80 14.70 -9.67 10.76
C GLU A 80 15.63 -9.44 9.57
N ALA A 81 15.23 -9.87 8.36
CA ALA A 81 16.04 -9.68 7.16
C ALA A 81 16.20 -8.18 6.81
N LEU A 82 15.13 -7.39 6.98
CA LEU A 82 15.21 -5.95 6.81
C LEU A 82 16.08 -5.29 7.88
N ALA A 83 15.94 -5.66 9.15
CA ALA A 83 16.78 -5.15 10.23
C ALA A 83 18.27 -5.44 9.97
N LYS A 84 18.62 -6.66 9.55
CA LYS A 84 19.97 -7.04 9.14
C LYS A 84 20.49 -6.23 7.95
N SER A 85 19.59 -5.80 7.06
CA SER A 85 19.91 -4.93 5.94
C SER A 85 20.05 -3.46 6.36
N GLY A 86 19.73 -3.10 7.62
CA GLY A 86 19.90 -1.77 8.19
C GLY A 86 18.62 -0.91 8.16
N TYR A 87 17.47 -1.46 7.81
CA TYR A 87 16.20 -0.74 7.95
C TYR A 87 15.83 -0.53 9.41
N PRO A 88 15.23 0.61 9.79
CA PRO A 88 14.74 0.88 11.14
C PRO A 88 13.38 0.18 11.33
N VAL A 89 13.35 -1.14 11.16
CA VAL A 89 12.13 -1.94 11.26
C VAL A 89 11.93 -2.46 12.67
N ILE A 90 10.68 -2.46 13.11
CA ILE A 90 10.29 -3.07 14.39
C ILE A 90 10.36 -4.58 14.22
N THR A 91 11.23 -5.20 14.97
CA THR A 91 11.36 -6.66 15.01
C THR A 91 10.38 -7.25 16.02
N SER A 92 9.95 -8.48 15.75
CA SER A 92 9.00 -9.21 16.59
C SER A 92 9.69 -10.36 17.33
N LYS A 93 9.09 -10.78 18.43
CA LYS A 93 9.40 -12.05 19.07
C LYS A 93 8.38 -13.08 18.62
N GLN A 94 8.83 -14.29 18.36
CA GLN A 94 7.98 -15.35 17.89
C GLN A 94 7.58 -16.28 19.04
N ILE A 95 6.30 -16.68 19.12
CA ILE A 95 5.82 -17.73 20.03
C ILE A 95 5.87 -19.08 19.32
N THR A 96 5.31 -19.19 18.12
CA THR A 96 5.31 -20.46 17.38
C THR A 96 5.39 -20.23 15.86
N GLN A 97 6.13 -21.16 15.19
CA GLN A 97 6.34 -21.15 13.72
C GLN A 97 5.48 -22.18 13.00
N LYS A 98 4.69 -22.98 13.73
CA LYS A 98 3.88 -24.03 13.11
C LYS A 98 2.81 -23.42 12.23
N VAL A 99 2.73 -23.86 10.98
CA VAL A 99 1.70 -23.45 10.03
C VAL A 99 0.30 -23.63 10.65
N GLY A 100 -0.57 -22.64 10.48
CA GLY A 100 -1.91 -22.59 11.11
C GLY A 100 -1.93 -22.30 12.62
N LYS A 101 -0.75 -22.11 13.24
CA LYS A 101 -0.58 -21.79 14.66
C LYS A 101 0.43 -20.67 14.91
N GLN A 102 0.70 -19.86 13.92
CA GLN A 102 1.72 -18.81 13.98
C GLN A 102 1.25 -17.65 14.84
N ILE A 103 2.05 -17.32 15.83
CA ILE A 103 1.85 -16.16 16.70
C ILE A 103 3.14 -15.38 16.82
N VAL A 104 3.01 -14.09 16.61
CA VAL A 104 4.11 -13.13 16.68
C VAL A 104 3.80 -12.09 17.74
N LEU A 105 4.76 -11.75 18.55
CA LEU A 105 4.68 -10.71 19.58
C LEU A 105 5.48 -9.50 19.16
N TYR A 106 4.87 -8.33 19.30
CA TYR A 106 5.52 -7.04 19.12
C TYR A 106 5.56 -6.28 20.43
N GLN A 107 6.66 -5.60 20.69
CA GLN A 107 6.68 -4.59 21.73
C GLN A 107 5.60 -3.56 21.43
N ILE A 108 4.85 -3.14 22.46
CA ILE A 108 3.80 -2.13 22.27
C ILE A 108 4.46 -0.81 21.92
N ILE A 109 4.13 -0.29 20.78
CA ILE A 109 4.54 1.02 20.30
C ILE A 109 3.37 1.98 20.45
N THR A 110 3.57 3.05 21.20
CA THR A 110 2.55 4.08 21.43
C THR A 110 2.71 5.30 20.53
N TYR A 111 3.68 5.25 19.63
CA TYR A 111 3.90 6.33 18.68
C TYR A 111 2.79 6.41 17.64
N PRO A 112 2.38 7.62 17.22
CA PRO A 112 1.46 7.79 16.10
C PRO A 112 2.10 7.31 14.79
N THR A 113 1.26 6.95 13.82
CA THR A 113 1.76 6.69 12.48
C THR A 113 2.08 8.01 11.75
N LEU A 114 3.02 7.95 10.81
CA LEU A 114 3.30 9.09 9.92
C LEU A 114 2.05 9.48 9.12
N PHE A 115 1.20 8.51 8.80
CA PHE A 115 -0.07 8.73 8.12
C PHE A 115 -1.03 9.60 8.94
N ASP A 116 -1.19 9.31 10.24
CA ASP A 116 -2.05 10.09 11.13
C ASP A 116 -1.50 11.50 11.33
N LEU A 117 -0.17 11.63 11.51
CA LEU A 117 0.46 12.94 11.68
C LEU A 117 0.34 13.81 10.43
N VAL A 118 0.56 13.24 9.24
CA VAL A 118 0.35 13.97 7.98
C VAL A 118 -1.11 14.43 7.86
N LYS A 119 -2.07 13.57 8.24
CA LYS A 119 -3.49 13.95 8.23
C LYS A 119 -3.79 15.10 9.19
N ILE A 120 -3.27 15.04 10.41
CA ILE A 120 -3.45 16.11 11.41
C ILE A 120 -2.87 17.43 10.87
N GLU A 121 -1.69 17.40 10.24
CA GLU A 121 -1.08 18.60 9.66
C GLU A 121 -1.84 19.14 8.45
N GLU A 122 -2.42 18.25 7.63
CA GLU A 122 -3.29 18.65 6.51
C GLU A 122 -4.55 19.35 7.01
N ASP A 123 -5.16 18.87 8.10
CA ASP A 123 -6.39 19.46 8.67
C ASP A 123 -6.17 20.86 9.29
N LYS A 124 -4.93 21.18 9.68
CA LYS A 124 -4.56 22.54 10.14
C LYS A 124 -4.45 23.56 8.98
N GLY A 125 -4.43 23.07 7.74
CA GLY A 125 -4.20 23.90 6.55
C GLY A 125 -2.72 24.25 6.30
N ASP A 126 -2.46 25.03 5.27
CA ASP A 126 -1.10 25.42 4.85
C ASP A 126 -0.52 26.54 5.72
N THR A 127 -0.37 26.32 7.03
CA THR A 127 0.36 27.23 7.90
C THR A 127 1.86 26.92 7.87
N PRO A 128 2.74 27.89 7.47
CA PRO A 128 4.14 27.58 7.12
C PRO A 128 5.08 27.23 8.28
N THR A 129 4.69 27.39 9.54
CA THR A 129 5.61 27.43 10.68
C THR A 129 5.27 26.44 11.80
N ASP A 130 4.87 25.22 11.44
CA ASP A 130 4.64 24.18 12.46
C ASP A 130 5.90 23.32 12.62
N THR A 131 6.47 23.30 13.82
CA THR A 131 7.62 22.45 14.19
C THR A 131 7.37 20.98 13.83
N THR A 132 6.12 20.50 13.93
CA THR A 132 5.77 19.14 13.56
C THR A 132 6.01 18.88 12.08
N ARG A 133 5.62 19.79 11.18
CA ARG A 133 5.90 19.70 9.74
C ARG A 133 7.40 19.56 9.44
N GLU A 134 8.22 20.35 10.10
CA GLU A 134 9.68 20.28 9.96
C GLU A 134 10.22 18.93 10.42
N ILE A 135 9.75 18.42 11.57
CA ILE A 135 10.11 17.09 12.08
C ILE A 135 9.73 16.00 11.06
N LEU A 136 8.52 16.05 10.51
CA LEU A 136 8.05 15.08 9.53
C LEU A 136 8.89 15.11 8.24
N LEU A 137 9.21 16.28 7.73
CA LEU A 137 10.02 16.40 6.51
C LEU A 137 11.47 16.00 6.75
N ASN A 138 12.08 16.41 7.86
CA ASN A 138 13.45 16.03 8.19
C ASN A 138 13.58 14.52 8.44
N GLY A 139 12.61 13.93 9.15
CA GLY A 139 12.52 12.49 9.34
C GLY A 139 12.37 11.73 8.02
N GLN A 140 11.54 12.25 7.10
CA GLN A 140 11.38 11.67 5.76
C GLN A 140 12.69 11.75 4.97
N ILE A 141 13.38 12.88 4.98
CA ILE A 141 14.69 13.03 4.30
C ILE A 141 15.71 12.06 4.86
N ALA A 142 15.76 11.90 6.19
CA ALA A 142 16.69 10.97 6.83
C ALA A 142 16.38 9.52 6.44
N LEU A 143 15.10 9.13 6.46
CA LEU A 143 14.66 7.80 6.04
C LEU A 143 14.94 7.56 4.55
N ASP A 144 14.68 8.53 3.70
CA ASP A 144 14.91 8.45 2.25
C ASP A 144 16.40 8.22 1.94
N LYS A 145 17.29 8.98 2.58
CA LYS A 145 18.74 8.80 2.43
C LYS A 145 19.18 7.41 2.87
N LEU A 146 18.67 6.93 4.01
CA LEU A 146 18.96 5.58 4.52
C LEU A 146 18.48 4.51 3.54
N VAL A 147 17.26 4.63 3.01
CA VAL A 147 16.72 3.68 2.01
C VAL A 147 17.62 3.62 0.78
N TYR A 148 18.03 4.76 0.23
CA TYR A 148 18.95 4.80 -0.90
C TYR A 148 20.33 4.20 -0.57
N GLU A 149 20.86 4.47 0.62
CA GLU A 149 22.12 3.88 1.09
C GLU A 149 22.03 2.35 1.15
N ILE A 150 20.90 1.81 1.66
CA ILE A 150 20.64 0.37 1.65
C ILE A 150 20.59 -0.16 0.22
N TYR A 151 19.86 0.51 -0.68
CA TYR A 151 19.79 0.11 -2.08
C TYR A 151 21.17 0.06 -2.74
N SER A 152 21.95 1.12 -2.57
CA SER A 152 23.26 1.26 -3.24
C SER A 152 24.25 0.18 -2.83
N ARG A 153 24.25 -0.23 -1.56
CA ARG A 153 25.18 -1.25 -1.04
C ARG A 153 24.70 -2.69 -1.22
N SER A 154 23.39 -2.90 -1.48
CA SER A 154 22.79 -4.24 -1.54
C SER A 154 22.31 -4.64 -2.94
N LEU A 155 22.39 -3.73 -3.90
CA LEU A 155 21.97 -4.01 -5.29
C LEU A 155 22.69 -5.25 -5.82
N SER A 156 21.91 -6.16 -6.34
CA SER A 156 22.36 -7.44 -6.88
C SER A 156 21.40 -7.88 -7.98
N GLU A 157 21.64 -9.00 -8.61
CA GLU A 157 20.78 -9.55 -9.65
C GLU A 157 20.06 -10.80 -9.13
N ALA A 158 18.80 -10.99 -9.52
CA ALA A 158 18.05 -12.21 -9.30
C ALA A 158 17.62 -12.84 -10.62
N SER A 159 17.62 -14.17 -10.68
CA SER A 159 17.03 -14.90 -11.79
C SER A 159 15.50 -14.67 -11.85
N ALA A 160 14.89 -15.00 -13.00
CA ALA A 160 13.43 -14.90 -13.13
C ALA A 160 12.69 -15.76 -12.10
N GLU A 161 13.22 -16.95 -11.78
CA GLU A 161 12.64 -17.86 -10.81
C GLU A 161 12.72 -17.30 -9.36
N GLU A 162 13.86 -16.73 -8.98
CA GLU A 162 14.02 -16.09 -7.67
C GLU A 162 13.12 -14.86 -7.55
N HIS A 163 13.09 -14.00 -8.57
CA HIS A 163 12.27 -12.80 -8.57
C HIS A 163 10.78 -13.12 -8.52
N ALA A 164 10.32 -14.19 -9.19
CA ALA A 164 8.93 -14.63 -9.17
C ALA A 164 8.43 -15.03 -7.77
N LYS A 165 9.34 -15.43 -6.88
CA LYS A 165 9.03 -15.79 -5.49
C LYS A 165 8.95 -14.57 -4.55
N ALA A 166 9.30 -13.38 -5.03
CA ALA A 166 9.30 -12.18 -4.20
C ALA A 166 7.87 -11.76 -3.82
N PRO A 167 7.57 -11.57 -2.53
CA PRO A 167 6.21 -11.25 -2.04
C PRO A 167 5.59 -10.01 -2.68
N ILE A 168 6.39 -9.07 -3.16
CA ILE A 168 5.92 -7.84 -3.80
C ILE A 168 5.02 -8.10 -5.03
N HIS A 169 5.19 -9.23 -5.72
CA HIS A 169 4.37 -9.60 -6.87
C HIS A 169 2.90 -9.81 -6.50
N GLN A 170 2.58 -10.09 -5.24
CA GLN A 170 1.22 -10.13 -4.73
C GLN A 170 0.53 -8.75 -4.79
N LEU A 171 1.30 -7.66 -4.83
CA LEU A 171 0.77 -6.30 -4.95
C LEU A 171 0.57 -5.85 -6.41
N PHE A 172 1.26 -6.48 -7.37
CA PHE A 172 1.32 -6.05 -8.76
C PHE A 172 0.91 -7.16 -9.73
N SER A 173 1.81 -8.01 -10.19
CA SER A 173 1.57 -9.00 -11.24
C SER A 173 0.45 -10.00 -10.90
N HIS A 174 0.36 -10.46 -9.65
CA HIS A 174 -0.72 -11.37 -9.23
C HIS A 174 -2.09 -10.68 -9.24
N ARG A 175 -2.16 -9.39 -8.92
CA ARG A 175 -3.42 -8.62 -8.99
C ARG A 175 -3.87 -8.37 -10.42
N LEU A 176 -2.92 -8.26 -11.36
CA LEU A 176 -3.17 -8.07 -12.78
C LEU A 176 -3.57 -9.37 -13.50
N ALA A 177 -3.29 -10.53 -12.93
CA ALA A 177 -3.67 -11.81 -13.52
C ALA A 177 -5.19 -11.89 -13.75
N GLU A 178 -5.63 -12.76 -14.66
CA GLU A 178 -7.05 -12.90 -15.00
C GLU A 178 -7.90 -13.40 -13.85
N ASP A 179 -7.34 -14.28 -13.03
CA ASP A 179 -7.91 -14.79 -11.77
C ASP A 179 -7.59 -13.89 -10.56
N GLY A 180 -6.80 -12.85 -10.77
CA GLY A 180 -6.47 -11.84 -9.78
C GLY A 180 -7.55 -10.77 -9.61
N ARG A 181 -7.16 -9.62 -9.04
CA ARG A 181 -8.11 -8.54 -8.71
C ARG A 181 -8.76 -7.90 -9.93
N VAL A 182 -8.12 -7.91 -11.10
CA VAL A 182 -8.77 -7.46 -12.35
C VAL A 182 -10.04 -8.27 -12.62
N GLY A 183 -9.96 -9.59 -12.56
CA GLY A 183 -11.12 -10.44 -12.73
C GLY A 183 -12.12 -10.32 -11.58
N LEU A 184 -11.64 -10.38 -10.34
CA LEU A 184 -12.49 -10.36 -9.14
C LEU A 184 -13.24 -9.03 -8.95
N PHE A 185 -12.60 -7.90 -9.27
CA PHE A 185 -13.18 -6.58 -9.03
C PHE A 185 -14.03 -6.07 -10.19
N TYR A 186 -13.69 -6.44 -11.43
CA TYR A 186 -14.21 -5.75 -12.61
C TYR A 186 -14.95 -6.65 -13.60
N ARG A 187 -14.50 -7.91 -13.81
CA ARG A 187 -15.11 -8.79 -14.83
C ARG A 187 -16.61 -8.97 -14.60
N ASN A 188 -17.42 -8.78 -15.66
CA ASN A 188 -18.87 -8.89 -15.63
C ASN A 188 -19.56 -7.96 -14.62
N LYS A 189 -18.91 -6.86 -14.23
CA LYS A 189 -19.49 -5.84 -13.35
C LYS A 189 -19.69 -4.52 -14.08
N SER A 190 -20.51 -3.66 -13.50
CA SER A 190 -20.80 -2.33 -14.02
C SER A 190 -20.46 -1.25 -13.00
N LEU A 191 -19.95 -0.14 -13.50
CA LEU A 191 -19.79 1.08 -12.70
C LEU A 191 -21.13 1.82 -12.69
N HIS A 192 -21.64 2.10 -11.49
CA HIS A 192 -22.88 2.85 -11.31
C HIS A 192 -22.56 4.31 -10.97
N LEU A 193 -22.96 5.23 -11.86
CA LEU A 193 -22.81 6.68 -11.74
C LEU A 193 -24.19 7.35 -11.78
N GLY A 194 -24.88 7.43 -10.65
CA GLY A 194 -26.27 7.89 -10.57
C GLY A 194 -27.20 6.95 -11.37
N SER A 195 -27.89 7.49 -12.37
CA SER A 195 -28.77 6.71 -13.28
C SER A 195 -28.01 5.97 -14.38
N THR A 196 -26.72 6.23 -14.58
CA THR A 196 -25.91 5.62 -15.63
C THR A 196 -25.22 4.38 -15.09
N SER A 197 -25.31 3.26 -15.82
CA SER A 197 -24.61 2.02 -15.55
C SER A 197 -23.74 1.64 -16.74
N ILE A 198 -22.44 1.47 -16.52
CA ILE A 198 -21.46 1.23 -17.59
C ILE A 198 -20.76 -0.10 -17.30
N PRO A 199 -20.97 -1.14 -18.15
CA PRO A 199 -20.22 -2.39 -18.04
C PRO A 199 -18.71 -2.14 -18.14
N PHE A 200 -17.93 -2.90 -17.38
CA PHE A 200 -16.46 -2.75 -17.39
C PHE A 200 -15.87 -2.98 -18.79
N GLU A 201 -16.41 -3.94 -19.53
CA GLU A 201 -15.99 -4.27 -20.90
C GLU A 201 -16.16 -3.09 -21.86
N THR A 202 -17.13 -2.22 -21.59
CA THR A 202 -17.32 -0.97 -22.33
C THR A 202 -16.38 0.12 -21.82
N LEU A 203 -16.39 0.36 -20.50
CA LEU A 203 -15.59 1.41 -19.86
C LEU A 203 -14.10 1.23 -20.14
N SER A 204 -13.60 -0.01 -20.08
CA SER A 204 -12.18 -0.33 -20.26
C SER A 204 -11.64 0.00 -21.66
N LYS A 205 -12.52 0.16 -22.65
CA LYS A 205 -12.16 0.48 -24.03
C LYS A 205 -12.33 1.98 -24.37
N LEU A 206 -12.93 2.76 -23.46
CA LEU A 206 -13.10 4.20 -23.71
C LEU A 206 -11.75 4.91 -23.73
N GLN A 207 -11.65 5.90 -24.58
CA GLN A 207 -10.56 6.89 -24.57
C GLN A 207 -10.85 7.92 -23.48
N TRP A 208 -9.83 8.34 -22.77
CA TRP A 208 -9.97 9.25 -21.64
C TRP A 208 -9.44 10.64 -21.98
N THR A 209 -10.22 11.67 -21.66
CA THR A 209 -9.75 13.04 -21.52
C THR A 209 -9.97 13.43 -20.06
N ILE A 210 -8.92 13.80 -19.33
CA ILE A 210 -9.02 14.14 -17.92
C ILE A 210 -8.38 15.51 -17.71
N ASN A 211 -9.15 16.47 -17.16
CA ASN A 211 -8.71 17.84 -16.96
C ASN A 211 -8.09 18.49 -18.23
N GLY A 212 -8.69 18.23 -19.39
CA GLY A 212 -8.21 18.71 -20.67
C GLY A 212 -7.02 17.96 -21.27
N VAL A 213 -6.50 16.93 -20.59
CA VAL A 213 -5.42 16.07 -21.09
C VAL A 213 -5.99 14.86 -21.81
N ASP A 214 -5.59 14.65 -23.07
CA ASP A 214 -5.95 13.46 -23.84
C ASP A 214 -4.96 12.33 -23.61
N TYR A 215 -5.46 11.19 -23.12
CA TYR A 215 -4.69 9.98 -22.91
C TYR A 215 -4.87 9.04 -24.10
N SER A 216 -3.76 8.62 -24.72
CA SER A 216 -3.78 7.75 -25.92
C SER A 216 -4.18 6.32 -25.63
N GLN A 217 -4.08 5.89 -24.37
CA GLN A 217 -4.32 4.51 -23.95
C GLN A 217 -5.62 4.39 -23.16
N SER A 218 -6.44 3.41 -23.52
CA SER A 218 -7.58 2.94 -22.76
C SER A 218 -7.15 2.14 -21.51
N LEU A 219 -8.06 1.91 -20.56
CA LEU A 219 -7.79 1.05 -19.41
C LEU A 219 -7.38 -0.37 -19.80
N SER A 220 -8.00 -0.95 -20.84
CA SER A 220 -7.62 -2.30 -21.30
C SER A 220 -6.18 -2.35 -21.82
N GLU A 221 -5.75 -1.34 -22.60
CA GLU A 221 -4.37 -1.27 -23.09
C GLU A 221 -3.36 -1.05 -21.96
N ILE A 222 -3.71 -0.25 -20.95
CA ILE A 222 -2.87 -0.07 -19.75
C ILE A 222 -2.75 -1.38 -18.96
N ILE A 223 -3.86 -2.13 -18.79
CA ILE A 223 -3.87 -3.44 -18.11
C ILE A 223 -2.95 -4.43 -18.83
N GLU A 224 -3.12 -4.59 -20.15
CA GLU A 224 -2.31 -5.53 -20.95
C GLU A 224 -0.81 -5.19 -20.88
N ARG A 225 -0.46 -3.94 -21.14
CA ARG A 225 0.92 -3.47 -21.02
C ARG A 225 1.48 -3.69 -19.61
N SER A 226 0.67 -3.43 -18.56
CA SER A 226 1.12 -3.61 -17.19
C SER A 226 1.34 -5.09 -16.83
N ARG A 227 0.54 -6.00 -17.37
CA ARG A 227 0.77 -7.45 -17.25
C ARG A 227 2.14 -7.84 -17.81
N ASP A 228 2.44 -7.36 -19.00
CA ASP A 228 3.71 -7.68 -19.67
C ASP A 228 4.91 -7.09 -18.94
N LEU A 229 4.86 -5.81 -18.57
CA LEU A 229 5.98 -5.12 -17.94
C LEU A 229 6.24 -5.58 -16.50
N LEU A 230 5.20 -5.87 -15.72
CA LEU A 230 5.31 -6.26 -14.32
C LEU A 230 5.42 -7.77 -14.10
N ALA A 231 5.41 -8.57 -15.17
CA ALA A 231 5.67 -10.01 -15.10
C ALA A 231 7.08 -10.26 -14.52
N PRO A 232 7.21 -11.23 -13.59
CA PRO A 232 8.52 -11.58 -13.03
C PRO A 232 9.52 -11.99 -14.12
N ARG A 233 10.70 -11.38 -14.09
CA ARG A 233 11.81 -11.65 -15.02
C ARG A 233 13.13 -11.51 -14.27
N LYS A 234 14.25 -11.88 -14.91
CA LYS A 234 15.57 -11.54 -14.41
C LYS A 234 15.65 -10.03 -14.19
N ALA A 235 16.04 -9.59 -13.00
CA ALA A 235 15.96 -8.19 -12.62
C ALA A 235 17.03 -7.81 -11.59
N PRO A 236 17.39 -6.51 -11.52
CA PRO A 236 18.11 -5.96 -10.37
C PRO A 236 17.21 -6.01 -9.14
N VAL A 237 17.76 -6.43 -8.01
CA VAL A 237 17.00 -6.57 -6.76
C VAL A 237 17.75 -6.01 -5.57
N ILE A 238 16.98 -5.54 -4.60
CA ILE A 238 17.42 -5.07 -3.29
C ILE A 238 16.56 -5.73 -2.20
N PRO A 239 17.03 -5.83 -0.96
CA PRO A 239 16.14 -6.07 0.17
C PRO A 239 15.25 -4.85 0.34
N GLY A 240 13.96 -4.99 0.14
CA GLY A 240 12.99 -3.90 0.24
C GLY A 240 11.81 -4.27 1.12
N HIS A 241 11.10 -3.26 1.63
CA HIS A 241 9.93 -3.43 2.49
C HIS A 241 8.69 -3.88 1.69
N GLY A 242 8.56 -3.44 0.45
CA GLY A 242 7.46 -3.74 -0.47
C GLY A 242 6.19 -2.91 -0.25
N ASP A 243 5.93 -2.44 0.97
CA ASP A 243 4.72 -1.66 1.31
C ASP A 243 5.00 -0.53 2.32
N ALA A 244 6.13 0.18 2.16
CA ALA A 244 6.61 1.21 3.09
C ALA A 244 5.85 2.55 2.96
N HIS A 245 4.52 2.50 2.93
CA HIS A 245 3.72 3.73 2.95
C HIS A 245 3.60 4.29 4.39
N ASN A 246 3.18 5.55 4.51
CA ASN A 246 3.13 6.28 5.79
C ASN A 246 2.30 5.56 6.88
N GLY A 247 1.33 4.74 6.51
CA GLY A 247 0.56 3.91 7.43
C GLY A 247 1.36 2.78 8.07
N ASN A 248 2.53 2.44 7.51
CA ASN A 248 3.46 1.43 8.02
C ASN A 248 4.73 2.06 8.61
N ILE A 249 4.64 3.30 9.08
CA ILE A 249 5.74 4.03 9.71
C ILE A 249 5.24 4.66 11.01
N PHE A 250 5.82 4.30 12.14
CA PHE A 250 5.64 4.99 13.42
C PHE A 250 6.64 6.13 13.56
N VAL A 251 6.22 7.20 14.22
CA VAL A 251 7.04 8.41 14.42
C VAL A 251 7.22 8.69 15.90
N ASP A 252 8.46 8.61 16.34
CA ASP A 252 8.92 9.13 17.64
C ASP A 252 9.22 10.62 17.46
N LEU A 253 8.27 11.47 17.86
CA LEU A 253 8.40 12.92 17.72
C LEU A 253 9.49 13.51 18.62
N ASP A 254 9.74 12.92 19.79
CA ASP A 254 10.71 13.43 20.76
C ASP A 254 12.15 13.27 20.23
N HIS A 255 12.41 12.20 19.47
CA HIS A 255 13.74 11.90 18.92
C HIS A 255 13.82 12.08 17.41
N SER A 256 12.73 12.51 16.75
CA SER A 256 12.60 12.66 15.27
C SER A 256 12.99 11.36 14.54
N LYS A 257 12.59 10.19 15.07
CA LYS A 257 12.89 8.87 14.51
C LYS A 257 11.69 8.21 13.91
N PHE A 258 11.89 7.57 12.76
CA PHE A 258 10.89 6.79 12.05
C PHE A 258 11.19 5.31 12.17
N TYR A 259 10.17 4.51 12.47
CA TYR A 259 10.26 3.06 12.59
C TYR A 259 9.27 2.39 11.65
N MET A 260 9.78 1.55 10.78
CA MET A 260 8.95 0.78 9.84
C MET A 260 8.35 -0.45 10.54
N PHE A 261 7.15 -0.82 10.14
CA PHE A 261 6.49 -2.04 10.63
C PHE A 261 5.63 -2.69 9.53
N ASP A 262 5.05 -3.85 9.80
CA ASP A 262 4.23 -4.66 8.88
C ASP A 262 4.93 -4.97 7.54
N PRO A 263 6.10 -5.65 7.55
CA PRO A 263 6.87 -5.97 6.36
C PRO A 263 6.33 -7.23 5.63
N ALA A 264 5.01 -7.36 5.48
CA ALA A 264 4.38 -8.55 4.89
C ALA A 264 4.84 -8.83 3.45
N PHE A 265 5.19 -7.78 2.70
CA PHE A 265 5.65 -7.88 1.31
C PHE A 265 7.15 -7.69 1.14
N ALA A 266 7.89 -7.67 2.24
CA ALA A 266 9.33 -7.50 2.20
C ALA A 266 10.02 -8.72 1.59
N GLY A 267 11.13 -8.44 0.90
CA GLY A 267 11.92 -9.47 0.22
C GLY A 267 12.96 -8.85 -0.69
N ARG A 268 13.59 -9.70 -1.52
CA ARG A 268 14.49 -9.23 -2.58
C ARG A 268 13.69 -9.00 -3.86
N HIS A 269 13.53 -7.74 -4.23
CA HIS A 269 12.74 -7.35 -5.40
C HIS A 269 13.26 -6.09 -6.07
N HIS A 270 12.69 -5.78 -7.24
CA HIS A 270 13.10 -4.64 -8.04
C HIS A 270 12.95 -3.31 -7.28
N PRO A 271 14.00 -2.46 -7.17
CA PRO A 271 13.97 -1.23 -6.36
C PRO A 271 12.88 -0.24 -6.78
N LEU A 272 12.55 -0.15 -8.07
CA LEU A 272 11.47 0.72 -8.53
C LEU A 272 10.07 0.22 -8.11
N LEU A 273 9.87 -1.10 -7.90
CA LEU A 273 8.63 -1.61 -7.32
C LEU A 273 8.50 -1.27 -5.85
N ASP A 274 9.61 -1.34 -5.09
CA ASP A 274 9.61 -0.97 -3.67
C ASP A 274 9.18 0.49 -3.44
N LEU A 275 9.52 1.38 -4.36
CA LEU A 275 9.16 2.79 -4.30
C LEU A 275 7.71 3.10 -4.69
N THR A 276 7.04 2.20 -5.41
CA THR A 276 5.74 2.50 -6.01
C THR A 276 4.64 2.74 -4.97
N LYS A 277 4.55 1.89 -3.95
CA LYS A 277 3.52 2.02 -2.91
C LYS A 277 3.67 3.33 -2.13
N PRO A 278 4.85 3.70 -1.59
CA PRO A 278 5.01 5.00 -0.95
C PRO A 278 4.78 6.18 -1.91
N LEU A 279 5.19 6.10 -3.18
CA LEU A 279 4.91 7.17 -4.15
C LEU A 279 3.41 7.39 -4.36
N PHE A 280 2.61 6.34 -4.42
CA PHE A 280 1.16 6.49 -4.56
C PHE A 280 0.47 6.81 -3.23
N HIS A 281 0.63 5.95 -2.22
CA HIS A 281 -0.17 6.03 -1.00
C HIS A 281 0.10 7.28 -0.16
N ASN A 282 1.35 7.74 -0.14
CA ASN A 282 1.71 8.93 0.63
C ASN A 282 1.25 10.22 -0.06
N ILE A 283 1.12 10.22 -1.39
CA ILE A 283 0.89 11.44 -2.17
C ILE A 283 -0.55 11.53 -2.68
N PHE A 284 -1.03 10.49 -3.37
CA PHE A 284 -2.26 10.55 -4.16
C PHE A 284 -3.46 9.86 -3.50
N ALA A 285 -3.27 9.02 -2.48
CA ALA A 285 -4.32 8.14 -1.97
C ALA A 285 -5.23 8.76 -0.90
N ARG A 286 -5.24 10.08 -0.70
CA ARG A 286 -6.11 10.72 0.31
C ARG A 286 -7.58 10.36 0.09
N TRP A 287 -8.06 10.34 -1.15
CA TRP A 287 -9.42 9.96 -1.53
C TRP A 287 -9.76 8.51 -1.14
N MET A 288 -8.75 7.63 -1.14
CA MET A 288 -8.92 6.22 -0.79
C MET A 288 -9.17 6.03 0.71
N TYR A 289 -8.46 6.79 1.55
CA TYR A 289 -8.51 6.65 2.99
C TYR A 289 -9.59 7.52 3.66
N TYR A 290 -9.88 8.69 3.08
CA TYR A 290 -10.84 9.68 3.59
C TYR A 290 -11.86 10.08 2.51
N PRO A 291 -12.62 9.09 1.96
CA PRO A 291 -13.51 9.32 0.82
C PRO A 291 -14.59 10.37 1.11
N ASP A 292 -15.18 10.35 2.30
CA ASP A 292 -16.27 11.27 2.67
C ASP A 292 -15.76 12.72 2.81
N GLN A 293 -14.56 12.91 3.36
CA GLN A 293 -13.94 14.22 3.48
C GLN A 293 -13.56 14.75 2.09
N VAL A 294 -12.89 13.93 1.28
CA VAL A 294 -12.50 14.33 -0.08
C VAL A 294 -13.73 14.66 -0.92
N LEU A 295 -14.82 13.90 -0.78
CA LEU A 295 -16.08 14.17 -1.50
C LEU A 295 -16.65 15.57 -1.22
N GLN A 296 -16.42 16.12 -0.03
CA GLN A 296 -16.86 17.48 0.34
C GLN A 296 -15.92 18.57 -0.20
N GLU A 297 -14.67 18.23 -0.47
CA GLU A 297 -13.63 19.20 -0.82
C GLU A 297 -13.37 19.30 -2.32
N PHE A 298 -13.72 18.28 -3.11
CA PHE A 298 -13.43 18.26 -4.54
C PHE A 298 -14.71 18.30 -5.39
N LYS A 299 -14.55 18.82 -6.60
CA LYS A 299 -15.59 18.78 -7.64
C LYS A 299 -15.19 17.75 -8.68
N LEU A 300 -16.19 17.04 -9.20
CA LEU A 300 -16.01 16.13 -10.32
C LEU A 300 -17.24 16.20 -11.22
N ASP A 301 -16.98 16.47 -12.49
CA ASP A 301 -17.93 16.39 -13.57
C ASP A 301 -17.46 15.38 -14.61
N TYR A 302 -18.39 14.74 -15.32
CA TYR A 302 -18.05 13.80 -16.38
C TYR A 302 -19.07 13.81 -17.49
N ASP A 303 -18.63 13.42 -18.68
CA ASP A 303 -19.46 13.29 -19.86
C ASP A 303 -18.96 12.11 -20.72
N ILE A 304 -19.87 11.33 -21.28
CA ILE A 304 -19.54 10.19 -22.14
C ILE A 304 -20.17 10.41 -23.49
N ARG A 305 -19.31 10.50 -24.52
CA ARG A 305 -19.76 10.67 -25.94
C ARG A 305 -19.08 9.67 -26.84
N GLY A 306 -19.88 8.77 -27.42
CA GLY A 306 -19.35 7.71 -28.28
C GLY A 306 -18.34 6.82 -27.56
N SER A 307 -17.10 6.80 -28.02
CA SER A 307 -16.01 6.01 -27.46
C SER A 307 -15.13 6.79 -26.48
N ARG A 308 -15.54 7.98 -26.01
CA ARG A 308 -14.74 8.84 -25.14
C ARG A 308 -15.47 9.16 -23.84
N ILE A 309 -14.72 9.16 -22.76
CA ILE A 309 -15.13 9.72 -21.47
C ILE A 309 -14.27 10.95 -21.15
N ASN A 310 -14.94 12.06 -20.85
CA ASN A 310 -14.30 13.27 -20.35
C ASN A 310 -14.55 13.37 -18.85
N VAL A 311 -13.52 13.63 -18.08
CA VAL A 311 -13.60 13.79 -16.62
C VAL A 311 -12.89 15.08 -16.24
N GLU A 312 -13.59 15.95 -15.54
CA GLU A 312 -13.01 17.15 -14.95
C GLU A 312 -13.06 17.02 -13.43
N HIS A 313 -11.93 17.12 -12.75
CA HIS A 313 -11.87 17.07 -11.29
C HIS A 313 -10.89 18.07 -10.69
N SER A 314 -11.18 18.54 -9.48
CA SER A 314 -10.35 19.50 -8.76
C SER A 314 -9.46 18.84 -7.69
N PHE A 315 -9.34 17.51 -7.65
CA PHE A 315 -8.48 16.82 -6.71
C PHE A 315 -7.00 17.18 -6.92
N ARG A 316 -6.32 17.50 -5.81
CA ARG A 316 -4.88 17.75 -5.80
C ARG A 316 -4.26 17.31 -4.47
N PRO A 317 -3.01 16.83 -4.46
CA PRO A 317 -2.27 16.60 -3.22
C PRO A 317 -2.01 17.91 -2.47
N SER A 318 -1.94 17.84 -1.14
CA SER A 318 -1.55 18.99 -0.31
C SER A 318 -0.07 19.36 -0.50
N SER A 319 0.29 20.59 -0.09
CA SER A 319 1.68 21.06 -0.13
C SER A 319 2.62 20.15 0.66
N LEU A 320 2.17 19.59 1.80
CA LEU A 320 2.96 18.66 2.60
C LEU A 320 3.22 17.35 1.86
N ARG A 321 2.20 16.79 1.19
CA ARG A 321 2.38 15.58 0.36
C ARG A 321 3.31 15.83 -0.81
N LEU A 322 3.22 16.98 -1.45
CA LEU A 322 4.15 17.36 -2.54
C LEU A 322 5.58 17.54 -2.03
N ALA A 323 5.77 18.07 -0.82
CA ALA A 323 7.08 18.11 -0.19
C ALA A 323 7.64 16.71 0.09
N HIS A 324 6.81 15.75 0.56
CA HIS A 324 7.20 14.35 0.72
C HIS A 324 7.55 13.69 -0.63
N LEU A 325 6.80 13.98 -1.69
CA LEU A 325 7.14 13.51 -3.05
C LEU A 325 8.52 14.00 -3.47
N LYS A 326 8.76 15.31 -3.32
CA LYS A 326 10.04 15.93 -3.68
C LYS A 326 11.21 15.25 -2.96
N THR A 327 11.12 15.06 -1.64
CA THR A 327 12.20 14.37 -0.89
C THR A 327 12.44 12.95 -1.41
N ARG A 328 11.37 12.19 -1.67
CA ARG A 328 11.46 10.82 -2.20
C ARG A 328 12.07 10.78 -3.59
N VAL A 329 11.70 11.68 -4.46
CA VAL A 329 12.25 11.78 -5.81
C VAL A 329 13.73 12.14 -5.77
N GLU A 330 14.10 13.17 -5.00
CA GLU A 330 15.48 13.67 -4.94
C GLU A 330 16.43 12.73 -4.21
N ASN A 331 16.01 12.10 -3.11
CA ASN A 331 16.88 11.30 -2.26
C ASN A 331 16.85 9.78 -2.55
N VAL A 332 15.82 9.27 -3.24
CA VAL A 332 15.73 7.82 -3.53
C VAL A 332 15.53 7.55 -5.01
N LEU A 333 14.46 8.06 -5.65
CA LEU A 333 14.11 7.65 -7.01
C LEU A 333 15.20 8.01 -8.03
N ARG A 334 15.57 9.29 -8.15
CA ARG A 334 16.61 9.74 -9.08
C ARG A 334 17.98 9.09 -8.82
N PRO A 335 18.45 9.03 -7.55
CA PRO A 335 19.68 8.29 -7.25
C PRO A 335 19.59 6.80 -7.60
N THR A 336 18.45 6.13 -7.38
CA THR A 336 18.25 4.72 -7.76
C THR A 336 18.28 4.52 -9.26
N VAL A 337 17.63 5.38 -10.03
CA VAL A 337 17.69 5.36 -11.52
C VAL A 337 19.13 5.54 -12.00
N THR A 338 19.86 6.49 -11.41
CA THR A 338 21.28 6.71 -11.72
C THR A 338 22.14 5.48 -11.40
N LEU A 339 21.91 4.86 -10.25
CA LEU A 339 22.58 3.62 -9.82
C LEU A 339 22.31 2.47 -10.80
N LEU A 340 21.05 2.25 -11.18
CA LEU A 340 20.66 1.21 -12.13
C LEU A 340 21.29 1.44 -13.51
N LYS A 341 21.31 2.69 -13.96
CA LYS A 341 21.95 3.08 -15.22
C LYS A 341 23.47 2.81 -15.20
N ALA A 342 24.14 3.19 -14.11
CA ALA A 342 25.58 2.98 -13.95
C ALA A 342 25.96 1.50 -13.91
N ASN A 343 25.07 0.64 -13.41
CA ASN A 343 25.26 -0.83 -13.41
C ASN A 343 24.77 -1.53 -14.69
N GLY A 344 24.27 -0.79 -15.69
CA GLY A 344 23.74 -1.39 -16.92
C GLY A 344 22.46 -2.20 -16.72
N SER A 345 21.74 -1.95 -15.61
CA SER A 345 20.53 -2.70 -15.21
C SER A 345 19.24 -1.89 -15.41
N LEU A 346 19.32 -0.65 -15.89
CA LEU A 346 18.17 0.18 -16.17
C LEU A 346 17.63 -0.14 -17.56
N ASP A 347 16.38 -0.60 -17.63
CA ASP A 347 15.66 -0.77 -18.89
C ASP A 347 15.21 0.60 -19.44
N ASP A 348 15.23 0.76 -20.76
CA ASP A 348 14.79 2.02 -21.41
C ASP A 348 13.32 2.32 -21.14
N SER A 349 12.51 1.30 -20.91
CA SER A 349 11.08 1.41 -20.57
C SER A 349 10.82 1.67 -19.07
N TRP A 350 11.83 1.97 -18.25
CA TRP A 350 11.69 2.09 -16.80
C TRP A 350 10.59 3.07 -16.35
N ARG A 351 10.39 4.16 -17.08
CA ARG A 351 9.29 5.12 -16.79
C ARG A 351 7.93 4.46 -16.96
N THR A 352 7.75 3.73 -18.06
CA THR A 352 6.53 2.99 -18.34
C THR A 352 6.33 1.84 -17.36
N PHE A 353 7.40 1.20 -16.91
CA PHE A 353 7.36 0.21 -15.82
C PHE A 353 6.86 0.82 -14.51
N VAL A 354 7.38 1.97 -14.08
CA VAL A 354 6.92 2.67 -12.88
C VAL A 354 5.47 3.12 -13.02
N ARG A 355 5.07 3.67 -14.18
CA ARG A 355 3.68 4.03 -14.45
C ARG A 355 2.75 2.83 -14.41
N SER A 356 3.16 1.68 -14.94
CA SER A 356 2.40 0.42 -14.85
C SER A 356 2.21 -0.03 -13.40
N ALA A 357 3.22 0.12 -12.55
CA ALA A 357 3.12 -0.19 -11.14
C ALA A 357 2.27 0.84 -10.37
N LEU A 358 2.38 2.13 -10.68
CA LEU A 358 1.53 3.18 -10.13
C LEU A 358 0.06 2.98 -10.49
N PHE A 359 -0.25 2.56 -11.74
CA PHE A 359 -1.60 2.17 -12.17
C PHE A 359 -2.25 1.13 -11.25
N CYS A 360 -1.49 0.12 -10.83
CA CYS A 360 -2.02 -0.92 -9.95
C CYS A 360 -2.50 -0.38 -8.60
N CYS A 361 -1.95 0.72 -8.12
CA CYS A 361 -2.27 1.25 -6.80
C CYS A 361 -3.72 1.76 -6.68
N PRO A 362 -4.20 2.75 -7.46
CA PRO A 362 -5.60 3.16 -7.40
C PRO A 362 -6.55 2.09 -7.95
N PHE A 363 -6.13 1.35 -8.98
CA PHE A 363 -6.99 0.41 -9.69
C PHE A 363 -7.18 -0.92 -8.96
N LEU A 364 -6.16 -1.44 -8.28
CA LEU A 364 -6.17 -2.80 -7.71
C LEU A 364 -6.01 -2.85 -6.20
N THR A 365 -5.88 -1.73 -5.49
CA THR A 365 -5.86 -1.75 -4.02
C THR A 365 -7.26 -1.91 -3.45
N VAL A 366 -8.25 -1.23 -4.03
CA VAL A 366 -9.66 -1.24 -3.63
C VAL A 366 -10.54 -1.62 -4.80
N ASN A 367 -11.72 -2.18 -4.52
CA ASN A 367 -12.71 -2.52 -5.55
C ASN A 367 -13.55 -1.29 -5.88
N LEU A 368 -13.23 -0.61 -6.98
CA LEU A 368 -13.97 0.58 -7.44
C LEU A 368 -15.36 0.26 -8.04
N PHE A 369 -15.70 -1.01 -8.23
CA PHE A 369 -16.98 -1.49 -8.73
C PHE A 369 -17.86 -2.15 -7.66
N SER A 370 -17.42 -2.13 -6.38
CA SER A 370 -18.29 -2.58 -5.26
C SER A 370 -19.50 -1.65 -5.14
N ASP A 371 -20.63 -2.17 -4.66
CA ASP A 371 -21.77 -1.33 -4.32
C ASP A 371 -21.43 -0.42 -3.12
N TYR A 372 -22.07 0.75 -3.08
CA TYR A 372 -21.93 1.63 -1.92
C TYR A 372 -22.76 1.10 -0.75
N VAL A 373 -22.11 0.94 0.40
CA VAL A 373 -22.75 0.56 1.67
C VAL A 373 -22.31 1.55 2.74
N ALA A 374 -23.28 2.28 3.32
CA ALA A 374 -22.99 3.18 4.43
C ALA A 374 -22.40 2.39 5.61
N ASN A 375 -21.23 2.80 6.11
CA ASN A 375 -20.44 2.09 7.12
C ASN A 375 -19.94 0.69 6.68
N GLY A 376 -19.88 0.45 5.38
CA GLY A 376 -19.33 -0.77 4.80
C GLY A 376 -17.80 -0.89 4.92
N THR A 377 -17.25 -1.92 4.32
CA THR A 377 -15.80 -2.13 4.19
C THR A 377 -15.14 -0.99 3.39
N LEU A 378 -13.81 -0.93 3.39
CA LEU A 378 -13.06 0.11 2.68
C LEU A 378 -13.54 0.30 1.23
N SER A 379 -13.72 -0.79 0.47
CA SER A 379 -14.19 -0.73 -0.92
C SER A 379 -15.65 -0.32 -1.06
N GLU A 380 -16.49 -0.58 -0.08
CA GLU A 380 -17.93 -0.28 -0.11
C GLU A 380 -18.25 1.16 0.30
N ARG A 381 -17.29 1.90 0.87
CA ARG A 381 -17.49 3.30 1.29
C ARG A 381 -17.41 4.33 0.16
N TYR A 382 -17.03 3.92 -1.05
CA TYR A 382 -16.84 4.87 -2.12
C TYR A 382 -18.15 5.21 -2.84
N GLN A 383 -18.51 6.48 -2.78
CA GLN A 383 -19.59 7.03 -3.59
C GLN A 383 -19.16 7.17 -5.07
N PRO A 384 -20.11 7.23 -6.02
CA PRO A 384 -19.80 7.25 -7.45
C PRO A 384 -18.73 8.27 -7.89
N PRO A 385 -18.72 9.54 -7.42
CA PRO A 385 -17.67 10.48 -7.81
C PRO A 385 -16.27 10.05 -7.35
N VAL A 386 -16.14 9.44 -6.16
CA VAL A 386 -14.86 8.95 -5.66
C VAL A 386 -14.36 7.73 -6.44
N LYS A 387 -15.27 6.84 -6.87
CA LYS A 387 -14.93 5.71 -7.75
C LYS A 387 -14.41 6.19 -9.09
N LEU A 388 -15.08 7.17 -9.68
CA LEU A 388 -14.67 7.74 -10.96
C LEU A 388 -13.34 8.49 -10.85
N LEU A 389 -13.09 9.22 -9.74
CA LEU A 389 -11.79 9.80 -9.45
C LEU A 389 -10.68 8.74 -9.37
N GLY A 390 -10.95 7.60 -8.70
CA GLY A 390 -9.99 6.50 -8.62
C GLY A 390 -9.64 5.91 -9.99
N LEU A 391 -10.64 5.77 -10.88
CA LEU A 391 -10.42 5.31 -12.26
C LEU A 391 -9.66 6.35 -13.11
N ALA A 392 -10.05 7.64 -13.02
CA ALA A 392 -9.35 8.73 -13.69
C ALA A 392 -7.88 8.75 -13.26
N MET A 393 -7.61 8.72 -11.95
CA MET A 393 -6.25 8.67 -11.41
C MET A 393 -5.47 7.43 -11.87
N ALA A 394 -6.13 6.28 -12.03
CA ALA A 394 -5.48 5.10 -12.59
C ALA A 394 -4.98 5.36 -14.01
N VAL A 395 -5.76 6.05 -14.84
CA VAL A 395 -5.34 6.44 -16.20
C VAL A 395 -4.23 7.50 -16.15
N GLU A 396 -4.38 8.56 -15.36
CA GLU A 396 -3.39 9.64 -15.23
C GLU A 396 -2.01 9.12 -14.80
N LEU A 397 -1.98 8.22 -13.82
CA LEU A 397 -0.72 7.63 -13.32
C LEU A 397 -0.18 6.53 -14.22
N GLY A 398 -1.08 5.81 -14.90
CA GLY A 398 -0.76 4.62 -15.66
C GLY A 398 -0.39 4.87 -17.11
N ALA A 399 -1.02 5.81 -17.79
CA ALA A 399 -0.78 6.06 -19.21
C ALA A 399 0.66 6.54 -19.45
N SER A 400 1.32 6.00 -20.47
CA SER A 400 2.69 6.37 -20.86
C SER A 400 2.74 7.53 -21.84
N GLU A 401 1.61 7.83 -22.51
CA GLU A 401 1.50 8.87 -23.54
C GLU A 401 0.23 9.68 -23.34
N HIS A 402 0.38 10.98 -23.39
CA HIS A 402 -0.72 11.94 -23.29
C HIS A 402 -0.43 13.22 -24.08
N LYS A 403 -1.47 14.00 -24.35
CA LYS A 403 -1.38 15.34 -24.97
C LYS A 403 -2.07 16.33 -24.06
N GLY A 404 -1.36 17.36 -23.65
CA GLY A 404 -1.82 18.36 -22.71
C GLY A 404 -1.06 18.32 -21.38
N SER A 405 -1.49 19.14 -20.44
CA SER A 405 -0.90 19.34 -19.12
C SER A 405 -2.03 19.45 -18.10
N SER A 406 -1.90 18.72 -17.00
CA SER A 406 -2.74 18.85 -15.81
C SER A 406 -1.87 18.75 -14.55
N ILE A 407 -2.40 19.20 -13.41
CA ILE A 407 -1.65 19.19 -12.16
C ILE A 407 -1.08 17.81 -11.83
N LEU A 408 -1.90 16.74 -11.94
CA LEU A 408 -1.44 15.39 -11.60
C LEU A 408 -0.48 14.83 -12.64
N THR A 409 -0.74 15.06 -13.91
CA THR A 409 0.12 14.63 -15.02
C THR A 409 1.51 15.27 -14.89
N ASP A 410 1.56 16.58 -14.67
CA ASP A 410 2.81 17.31 -14.53
C ASP A 410 3.63 16.87 -13.30
N ILE A 411 2.96 16.63 -12.16
CA ILE A 411 3.61 16.11 -10.96
C ILE A 411 4.30 14.76 -11.24
N ILE A 412 3.65 13.86 -11.97
CA ILE A 412 4.22 12.54 -12.29
C ILE A 412 5.30 12.66 -13.35
N ASP A 413 5.12 13.47 -14.37
CA ASP A 413 6.12 13.68 -15.41
C ASP A 413 7.41 14.28 -14.84
N GLU A 414 7.30 15.28 -13.95
CA GLU A 414 8.44 15.86 -13.25
C GLU A 414 9.13 14.85 -12.33
N ALA A 415 8.36 14.01 -11.63
CA ALA A 415 8.91 12.99 -10.75
C ALA A 415 9.70 11.92 -11.52
N LEU A 416 9.28 11.58 -12.75
CA LEU A 416 9.90 10.58 -13.62
C LEU A 416 10.87 11.18 -14.66
N ALA A 417 11.05 12.50 -14.70
CA ALA A 417 12.03 13.14 -15.58
C ALA A 417 13.46 12.82 -15.13
#